data_b03319e27bc4427684922c825b7e5828
#
_entry.id   b03319e27bc4427684922c825b7e5828
#
_cell.length_a   1.000
_cell.length_b   1.000
_cell.length_c   1.000
_cell.angle_alpha   90.00
_cell.angle_beta   90.00
_cell.angle_gamma   90.00
#
_symmetry.space_group_name_H-M   'P 1'
#
loop_
_entity.id
_entity.type
_entity.pdbx_description
1 polymer ?
#
loop_
_entity_poly.entity_id
_entity_poly.type
_entity_poly.pdbx_seq_one_letter_code
_entity_poly.pdbx_strand_id
1 'polypeptide(L)'
;MGAVSAKYRRFARIAWGCAVRRVTFRPCDTTFKQDLKDHLLAPIAVRTPRLVKPASVGLEVVAWLVILTTVWSGYTVVKSGLNLYVYGTCNKENAESCTLGAEACAIPDQTPTFWGSIAEFDVIGAFGNEFASLGETISQIPTRMQNWDATEYLPANETYLATFDEAKPTALEVIDPGCQFCRQLFANIEEAGFENEYNLTYVPYPIEGEDGYKFPNSLLVTQYLEALRLSPADDGAGTSGADTEPAVAGDTGTPVDWQVLERIFTGETDNGVPFQSRINGLDTDAATALLDGWLTEFGLDADEVATIKSVAASDEVADIIAANKELVEDEIHTVKVPTIIFDGRRHDGLVDVDGLK
;
A
#
# COMPACT_ATOMS: atom_id res chain seq x y z
N MET A 1 -34.96 -5.11 -12.07
CA MET A 1 -36.26 -5.24 -12.78
C MET A 1 -36.49 -6.63 -13.39
N GLY A 2 -35.50 -7.33 -13.94
CA GLY A 2 -35.63 -8.69 -14.49
C GLY A 2 -36.03 -9.80 -13.50
N ALA A 3 -35.91 -9.56 -12.19
CA ALA A 3 -36.30 -10.53 -11.16
C ALA A 3 -37.82 -10.52 -10.83
N VAL A 4 -38.54 -9.49 -11.23
CA VAL A 4 -39.93 -9.23 -10.77
C VAL A 4 -40.99 -9.67 -11.78
N SER A 5 -40.70 -9.86 -13.07
CA SER A 5 -41.69 -10.27 -14.09
C SER A 5 -41.12 -11.32 -15.04
N ALA A 6 -41.92 -12.36 -15.29
CA ALA A 6 -41.57 -13.47 -16.21
C ALA A 6 -41.27 -12.98 -17.65
N LYS A 7 -41.93 -11.90 -18.09
CA LYS A 7 -41.73 -11.28 -19.40
C LYS A 7 -40.31 -10.69 -19.50
N TYR A 8 -39.84 -9.98 -18.47
CA TYR A 8 -38.52 -9.37 -18.47
C TYR A 8 -37.38 -10.39 -18.27
N ARG A 9 -37.64 -11.51 -17.57
CA ARG A 9 -36.67 -12.62 -17.45
C ARG A 9 -36.39 -13.28 -18.78
N ARG A 10 -37.38 -13.43 -19.64
CA ARG A 10 -37.20 -14.00 -20.99
C ARG A 10 -36.37 -13.07 -21.87
N PHE A 11 -36.68 -11.77 -21.86
CA PHE A 11 -35.89 -10.75 -22.59
C PHE A 11 -34.45 -10.63 -22.08
N ALA A 12 -34.26 -10.63 -20.77
CA ALA A 12 -32.91 -10.56 -20.16
C ALA A 12 -32.07 -11.79 -20.53
N ARG A 13 -32.64 -12.99 -20.55
CA ARG A 13 -31.94 -14.23 -20.95
C ARG A 13 -31.55 -14.21 -22.43
N ILE A 14 -32.40 -13.73 -23.30
CA ILE A 14 -32.14 -13.65 -24.75
C ILE A 14 -31.10 -12.57 -25.00
N ALA A 15 -31.21 -11.41 -24.35
CA ALA A 15 -30.24 -10.31 -24.43
C ALA A 15 -28.87 -10.75 -23.93
N TRP A 16 -28.79 -11.45 -22.79
CA TRP A 16 -27.55 -12.00 -22.24
C TRP A 16 -26.92 -13.02 -23.17
N GLY A 17 -27.71 -13.96 -23.71
CA GLY A 17 -27.25 -14.94 -24.71
C GLY A 17 -26.70 -14.27 -25.98
N CYS A 18 -27.31 -13.15 -26.41
CA CYS A 18 -26.85 -12.38 -27.55
C CYS A 18 -25.56 -11.63 -27.24
N ALA A 19 -25.44 -11.02 -26.04
CA ALA A 19 -24.21 -10.35 -25.59
C ALA A 19 -23.03 -11.32 -25.51
N VAL A 20 -23.20 -12.49 -24.88
CA VAL A 20 -22.15 -13.53 -24.78
C VAL A 20 -21.74 -14.05 -26.17
N ARG A 21 -22.69 -14.29 -27.09
CA ARG A 21 -22.37 -14.71 -28.46
C ARG A 21 -21.58 -13.65 -29.20
N ARG A 22 -21.86 -12.36 -28.96
CA ARG A 22 -21.18 -11.25 -29.63
C ARG A 22 -19.75 -11.07 -29.11
N VAL A 23 -19.54 -11.23 -27.81
CA VAL A 23 -18.20 -11.26 -27.19
C VAL A 23 -17.37 -12.45 -27.71
N THR A 24 -18.02 -13.60 -28.00
CA THR A 24 -17.37 -14.78 -28.57
C THR A 24 -17.33 -14.77 -30.10
N PHE A 25 -17.55 -13.61 -30.76
CA PHE A 25 -17.60 -13.44 -32.23
C PHE A 25 -18.58 -14.35 -32.96
N ARG A 26 -19.62 -14.85 -32.28
CA ARG A 26 -20.68 -15.68 -32.87
C ARG A 26 -21.86 -14.81 -33.30
N PRO A 27 -22.53 -15.10 -34.43
CA PRO A 27 -23.69 -14.33 -34.86
C PRO A 27 -24.81 -14.42 -33.82
N CYS A 28 -25.36 -13.27 -33.48
CA CYS A 28 -26.57 -13.19 -32.68
C CYS A 28 -27.79 -13.48 -33.52
N ASP A 29 -28.84 -14.01 -32.91
CA ASP A 29 -30.12 -14.29 -33.60
C ASP A 29 -30.69 -12.97 -34.15
N THR A 30 -30.78 -12.87 -35.49
CA THR A 30 -31.13 -11.64 -36.19
C THR A 30 -32.58 -11.21 -35.94
N THR A 31 -33.45 -12.14 -35.65
CA THR A 31 -34.86 -11.90 -35.36
C THR A 31 -35.06 -11.09 -34.08
N PHE A 32 -34.31 -11.38 -33.01
CA PHE A 32 -34.43 -10.63 -31.75
C PHE A 32 -33.97 -9.16 -31.89
N LYS A 33 -32.91 -8.92 -32.68
CA LYS A 33 -32.43 -7.56 -32.95
C LYS A 33 -33.46 -6.74 -33.73
N GLN A 34 -34.13 -7.38 -34.69
CA GLN A 34 -35.19 -6.75 -35.49
C GLN A 34 -36.45 -6.53 -34.65
N ASP A 35 -36.94 -7.51 -33.94
CA ASP A 35 -38.12 -7.40 -33.08
C ASP A 35 -37.95 -6.28 -32.02
N LEU A 36 -36.77 -6.14 -31.43
CA LEU A 36 -36.48 -5.08 -30.45
C LEU A 36 -36.42 -3.71 -31.11
N LYS A 37 -35.77 -3.60 -32.29
CA LYS A 37 -35.73 -2.37 -33.07
C LYS A 37 -37.14 -1.95 -33.48
N ASP A 38 -37.93 -2.87 -34.00
CA ASP A 38 -39.29 -2.61 -34.45
C ASP A 38 -40.21 -2.18 -33.29
N HIS A 39 -40.04 -2.79 -32.13
CA HIS A 39 -40.84 -2.42 -30.94
C HIS A 39 -40.48 -1.02 -30.38
N LEU A 40 -39.19 -0.65 -30.45
CA LEU A 40 -38.73 0.66 -29.98
C LEU A 40 -38.93 1.78 -31.01
N LEU A 41 -38.87 1.45 -32.31
CA LEU A 41 -39.01 2.42 -33.39
C LEU A 41 -40.45 2.62 -33.86
N ALA A 42 -41.36 1.68 -33.58
CA ALA A 42 -42.78 1.74 -33.99
C ALA A 42 -43.46 3.08 -33.59
N PRO A 43 -43.35 3.59 -32.35
CA PRO A 43 -43.96 4.88 -31.98
C PRO A 43 -43.34 6.07 -32.72
N ILE A 44 -42.05 6.00 -33.07
CA ILE A 44 -41.33 7.03 -33.81
C ILE A 44 -41.71 6.99 -35.29
N ALA A 45 -41.86 5.77 -35.84
CA ALA A 45 -42.28 5.59 -37.25
C ALA A 45 -43.67 6.13 -37.54
N VAL A 46 -44.58 6.07 -36.56
CA VAL A 46 -45.95 6.59 -36.70
C VAL A 46 -46.00 8.11 -36.60
N ARG A 47 -45.18 8.73 -35.71
CA ARG A 47 -45.21 10.18 -35.45
C ARG A 47 -44.28 11.01 -36.36
N THR A 48 -43.09 10.49 -36.65
CA THR A 48 -42.03 11.22 -37.35
C THR A 48 -41.17 10.25 -38.20
N PRO A 49 -41.65 9.82 -39.37
CA PRO A 49 -40.97 8.80 -40.21
C PRO A 49 -39.55 9.21 -40.63
N ARG A 50 -39.24 10.50 -40.72
CA ARG A 50 -37.92 11.01 -41.08
C ARG A 50 -36.85 10.76 -40.00
N LEU A 51 -37.27 10.54 -38.74
CA LEU A 51 -36.37 10.29 -37.64
C LEU A 51 -36.06 8.80 -37.38
N VAL A 52 -36.70 7.87 -38.12
CA VAL A 52 -36.49 6.42 -37.96
C VAL A 52 -35.06 6.01 -38.26
N LYS A 53 -34.47 6.54 -39.36
CA LYS A 53 -33.06 6.21 -39.69
C LYS A 53 -32.08 6.68 -38.63
N PRO A 54 -32.05 8.00 -38.22
CA PRO A 54 -31.13 8.42 -37.18
C PRO A 54 -31.41 7.75 -35.81
N ALA A 55 -32.67 7.48 -35.47
CA ALA A 55 -33.01 6.77 -34.26
C ALA A 55 -32.52 5.31 -34.27
N SER A 56 -32.57 4.63 -35.41
CA SER A 56 -32.02 3.28 -35.57
C SER A 56 -30.48 3.25 -35.39
N VAL A 57 -29.75 4.23 -35.93
CA VAL A 57 -28.31 4.39 -35.74
C VAL A 57 -28.00 4.73 -34.28
N GLY A 58 -28.74 5.66 -33.67
CA GLY A 58 -28.59 6.02 -32.27
C GLY A 58 -28.80 4.82 -31.34
N LEU A 59 -29.82 3.98 -31.61
CA LEU A 59 -30.04 2.75 -30.85
C LEU A 59 -28.87 1.75 -30.96
N GLU A 60 -28.25 1.67 -32.12
CA GLU A 60 -27.10 0.80 -32.36
C GLU A 60 -25.87 1.31 -31.62
N VAL A 61 -25.62 2.63 -31.62
CA VAL A 61 -24.56 3.26 -30.85
C VAL A 61 -24.77 3.01 -29.35
N VAL A 62 -25.97 3.24 -28.84
CA VAL A 62 -26.30 2.98 -27.41
C VAL A 62 -26.08 1.51 -27.07
N ALA A 63 -26.50 0.58 -27.94
CA ALA A 63 -26.28 -0.85 -27.70
C ALA A 63 -24.78 -1.20 -27.64
N TRP A 64 -23.94 -0.61 -28.48
CA TRP A 64 -22.50 -0.79 -28.42
C TRP A 64 -21.91 -0.16 -27.16
N LEU A 65 -22.34 1.03 -26.77
CA LEU A 65 -21.89 1.65 -25.51
C LEU A 65 -22.21 0.79 -24.31
N VAL A 66 -23.43 0.22 -24.24
CA VAL A 66 -23.82 -0.69 -23.16
C VAL A 66 -22.96 -1.95 -23.13
N ILE A 67 -22.64 -2.53 -24.32
CA ILE A 67 -21.77 -3.70 -24.39
C ILE A 67 -20.35 -3.34 -23.91
N LEU A 68 -19.79 -2.25 -24.42
CA LEU A 68 -18.44 -1.82 -24.04
C LEU A 68 -18.33 -1.50 -22.55
N THR A 69 -19.30 -0.76 -21.99
CA THR A 69 -19.33 -0.46 -20.55
C THR A 69 -19.50 -1.72 -19.70
N THR A 70 -20.29 -2.70 -20.16
CA THR A 70 -20.44 -3.97 -19.44
C THR A 70 -19.16 -4.79 -19.45
N VAL A 71 -18.48 -4.88 -20.61
CA VAL A 71 -17.19 -5.57 -20.74
C VAL A 71 -16.14 -4.89 -19.89
N TRP A 72 -16.06 -3.55 -19.95
CA TRP A 72 -15.15 -2.75 -19.13
C TRP A 72 -15.40 -2.93 -17.64
N SER A 73 -16.67 -2.87 -17.20
CA SER A 73 -17.04 -3.13 -15.81
C SER A 73 -16.68 -4.55 -15.36
N GLY A 74 -16.88 -5.55 -16.21
CA GLY A 74 -16.44 -6.92 -15.91
C GLY A 74 -14.92 -7.03 -15.76
N TYR A 75 -14.18 -6.36 -16.65
CA TYR A 75 -12.73 -6.29 -16.59
C TYR A 75 -12.24 -5.62 -15.29
N THR A 76 -12.79 -4.45 -14.93
CA THR A 76 -12.40 -3.73 -13.71
C THR A 76 -12.68 -4.54 -12.44
N VAL A 77 -13.81 -5.27 -12.38
CA VAL A 77 -14.11 -6.16 -11.24
C VAL A 77 -13.07 -7.29 -11.12
N VAL A 78 -12.68 -7.90 -12.24
CA VAL A 78 -11.65 -8.96 -12.24
C VAL A 78 -10.29 -8.40 -11.83
N LYS A 79 -9.86 -7.26 -12.41
CA LYS A 79 -8.60 -6.60 -12.05
C LYS A 79 -8.58 -6.23 -10.57
N SER A 80 -9.65 -5.58 -10.06
CA SER A 80 -9.76 -5.22 -8.64
C SER A 80 -9.72 -6.44 -7.72
N GLY A 81 -10.33 -7.55 -8.11
CA GLY A 81 -10.26 -8.81 -7.37
C GLY A 81 -8.85 -9.41 -7.34
N LEU A 82 -8.12 -9.35 -8.45
CA LEU A 82 -6.72 -9.78 -8.52
C LEU A 82 -5.82 -8.88 -7.68
N ASN A 83 -5.98 -7.56 -7.78
CA ASN A 83 -5.23 -6.61 -6.96
C ASN A 83 -5.49 -6.81 -5.47
N LEU A 84 -6.76 -7.05 -5.08
CA LEU A 84 -7.11 -7.34 -3.69
C LEU A 84 -6.42 -8.61 -3.18
N TYR A 85 -6.33 -9.64 -4.02
CA TYR A 85 -5.65 -10.88 -3.68
C TYR A 85 -4.12 -10.68 -3.55
N VAL A 86 -3.49 -9.98 -4.50
CA VAL A 86 -2.03 -9.85 -4.59
C VAL A 86 -1.50 -8.81 -3.61
N TYR A 87 -2.13 -7.62 -3.57
CA TYR A 87 -1.64 -6.44 -2.84
C TYR A 87 -2.50 -6.07 -1.63
N GLY A 88 -3.56 -6.84 -1.34
CA GLY A 88 -4.51 -6.49 -0.27
C GLY A 88 -5.29 -5.19 -0.51
N THR A 89 -5.33 -4.69 -1.75
CA THR A 89 -6.10 -3.49 -2.16
C THR A 89 -6.75 -3.70 -3.52
N CYS A 90 -7.97 -3.21 -3.69
CA CYS A 90 -8.68 -3.31 -4.97
C CYS A 90 -8.19 -2.31 -6.03
N ASN A 91 -7.48 -1.28 -5.61
CA ASN A 91 -6.88 -0.27 -6.49
C ASN A 91 -5.40 -0.06 -6.11
N LYS A 92 -4.49 -0.51 -6.97
CA LYS A 92 -3.05 -0.35 -6.79
C LYS A 92 -2.61 1.12 -6.89
N GLU A 93 -3.23 1.88 -7.79
CA GLU A 93 -2.90 3.29 -8.05
C GLU A 93 -3.30 4.20 -6.87
N ASN A 94 -4.31 3.79 -6.09
CA ASN A 94 -4.75 4.48 -4.89
C ASN A 94 -5.26 3.45 -3.86
N ALA A 95 -4.33 2.88 -3.11
CA ALA A 95 -4.63 1.82 -2.15
C ALA A 95 -5.56 2.28 -1.01
N GLU A 96 -5.58 3.58 -0.68
CA GLU A 96 -6.45 4.15 0.34
C GLU A 96 -7.92 4.21 -0.10
N SER A 97 -8.20 4.21 -1.40
CA SER A 97 -9.57 4.26 -1.93
C SER A 97 -10.32 2.93 -1.82
N CYS A 98 -9.63 1.84 -1.46
CA CYS A 98 -10.21 0.51 -1.36
C CYS A 98 -10.75 0.22 0.04
N THR A 99 -12.07 0.19 0.18
CA THR A 99 -12.75 -0.13 1.45
C THR A 99 -12.81 -1.63 1.77
N LEU A 100 -12.35 -2.49 0.87
CA LEU A 100 -12.35 -3.96 1.05
C LEU A 100 -10.99 -4.49 1.56
N GLY A 101 -9.93 -3.68 1.46
CA GLY A 101 -8.61 -4.02 1.97
C GLY A 101 -8.42 -3.59 3.43
N ALA A 102 -7.37 -4.09 4.09
CA ALA A 102 -6.96 -3.58 5.38
C ALA A 102 -6.53 -2.11 5.27
N GLU A 103 -6.81 -1.32 6.31
CA GLU A 103 -6.42 0.10 6.38
C GLU A 103 -4.90 0.24 6.32
N ALA A 104 -4.42 1.23 5.56
CA ALA A 104 -3.01 1.46 5.35
C ALA A 104 -2.75 2.85 4.75
N CYS A 105 -1.51 3.32 4.84
CA CYS A 105 -1.02 4.43 4.03
C CYS A 105 -0.55 3.87 2.68
N ALA A 106 -1.10 4.38 1.56
CA ALA A 106 -0.72 3.94 0.24
C ALA A 106 0.67 4.48 -0.15
N ILE A 107 1.47 3.63 -0.77
CA ILE A 107 2.65 3.99 -1.54
C ILE A 107 2.11 4.43 -2.92
N PRO A 108 2.36 5.67 -3.38
CA PRO A 108 1.85 6.14 -4.66
C PRO A 108 2.45 5.36 -5.83
N ASP A 109 1.60 4.85 -6.72
CA ASP A 109 2.05 4.35 -8.02
C ASP A 109 2.26 5.55 -8.96
N GLN A 110 3.46 5.71 -9.48
CA GLN A 110 3.81 6.82 -10.37
C GLN A 110 3.33 6.60 -11.82
N THR A 111 2.67 5.49 -12.12
CA THR A 111 2.15 5.23 -13.46
C THR A 111 0.94 6.12 -13.75
N PRO A 112 0.86 6.75 -14.96
CA PRO A 112 -0.29 7.56 -15.32
C PRO A 112 -1.58 6.73 -15.27
N THR A 113 -2.62 7.27 -14.65
CA THR A 113 -3.93 6.58 -14.56
C THR A 113 -4.53 6.44 -15.97
N PHE A 114 -5.33 5.40 -16.18
CA PHE A 114 -6.04 5.18 -17.46
C PHE A 114 -6.79 6.44 -17.93
N TRP A 115 -7.56 7.07 -17.05
CA TRP A 115 -8.34 8.25 -17.39
C TRP A 115 -7.48 9.52 -17.53
N GLY A 116 -6.36 9.61 -16.82
CA GLY A 116 -5.37 10.68 -17.01
C GLY A 116 -4.79 10.65 -18.42
N SER A 117 -4.28 9.48 -18.84
CA SER A 117 -3.76 9.29 -20.21
C SER A 117 -4.81 9.56 -21.31
N ILE A 118 -6.09 9.17 -21.08
CA ILE A 118 -7.18 9.49 -22.02
C ILE A 118 -7.42 11.00 -22.09
N ALA A 119 -7.37 11.72 -20.97
CA ALA A 119 -7.54 13.17 -20.93
C ALA A 119 -6.42 13.91 -21.69
N GLU A 120 -5.23 13.34 -21.72
CA GLU A 120 -4.07 13.82 -22.50
C GLU A 120 -4.09 13.36 -23.96
N PHE A 121 -5.17 12.70 -24.41
CA PHE A 121 -5.32 12.11 -25.76
C PHE A 121 -4.36 10.96 -26.09
N ASP A 122 -3.68 10.40 -25.09
CA ASP A 122 -2.83 9.21 -25.26
C ASP A 122 -3.65 7.93 -25.03
N VAL A 123 -4.50 7.60 -25.99
CA VAL A 123 -5.34 6.39 -25.94
C VAL A 123 -4.51 5.11 -25.98
N ILE A 124 -3.42 5.10 -26.75
CA ILE A 124 -2.57 3.91 -26.90
C ILE A 124 -1.79 3.66 -25.61
N GLY A 125 -1.20 4.71 -25.05
CA GLY A 125 -0.52 4.64 -23.74
C GLY A 125 -1.47 4.22 -22.62
N ALA A 126 -2.70 4.74 -22.58
CA ALA A 126 -3.72 4.36 -21.59
C ALA A 126 -3.96 2.85 -21.57
N PHE A 127 -4.23 2.25 -22.75
CA PHE A 127 -4.41 0.79 -22.83
C PHE A 127 -3.12 0.02 -22.59
N GLY A 128 -1.97 0.54 -23.05
CA GLY A 128 -0.65 -0.05 -22.82
C GLY A 128 -0.34 -0.17 -21.32
N ASN A 129 -0.46 0.93 -20.60
CA ASN A 129 -0.24 0.99 -19.15
C ASN A 129 -1.22 0.09 -18.38
N GLU A 130 -2.50 0.08 -18.80
CA GLU A 130 -3.53 -0.74 -18.17
C GLU A 130 -3.23 -2.24 -18.28
N PHE A 131 -2.81 -2.71 -19.48
CA PHE A 131 -2.43 -4.10 -19.68
C PHE A 131 -1.09 -4.44 -19.03
N ALA A 132 -0.14 -3.50 -18.96
CA ALA A 132 1.12 -3.68 -18.26
C ALA A 132 0.87 -3.86 -16.74
N SER A 133 0.05 -3.00 -16.13
CA SER A 133 -0.36 -3.08 -14.73
C SER A 133 -1.07 -4.41 -14.41
N LEU A 134 -1.95 -4.90 -15.29
CA LEU A 134 -2.56 -6.21 -15.13
C LEU A 134 -1.53 -7.34 -15.23
N GLY A 135 -0.61 -7.25 -16.20
CA GLY A 135 0.48 -8.21 -16.39
C GLY A 135 1.37 -8.30 -15.18
N GLU A 136 1.74 -7.16 -14.59
CA GLU A 136 2.49 -7.07 -13.35
C GLU A 136 1.73 -7.73 -12.19
N THR A 137 0.46 -7.40 -11.99
CA THR A 137 -0.36 -8.03 -10.94
C THR A 137 -0.39 -9.55 -11.09
N ILE A 138 -0.53 -10.08 -12.31
CA ILE A 138 -0.52 -11.52 -12.56
C ILE A 138 0.86 -12.12 -12.27
N SER A 139 1.94 -11.43 -12.61
CA SER A 139 3.31 -11.90 -12.34
C SER A 139 3.63 -11.99 -10.85
N GLN A 140 2.95 -11.21 -10.01
CA GLN A 140 3.11 -11.22 -8.55
C GLN A 140 2.27 -12.29 -7.82
N ILE A 141 1.40 -13.04 -8.52
CA ILE A 141 0.62 -14.13 -7.90
C ILE A 141 1.52 -15.20 -7.26
N PRO A 142 2.58 -15.70 -7.91
CA PRO A 142 3.49 -16.66 -7.28
C PRO A 142 4.16 -16.10 -6.01
N THR A 143 4.62 -14.85 -6.05
CA THR A 143 5.22 -14.15 -4.92
C THR A 143 4.25 -14.07 -3.73
N ARG A 144 2.96 -13.77 -4.00
CA ARG A 144 1.91 -13.77 -2.96
C ARG A 144 1.67 -15.15 -2.35
N MET A 145 1.88 -16.21 -3.10
CA MET A 145 1.64 -17.60 -2.68
C MET A 145 2.86 -18.27 -2.03
N GLN A 146 4.04 -17.62 -2.08
CA GLN A 146 5.24 -18.19 -1.46
C GLN A 146 5.10 -18.24 0.06
N ASN A 147 5.91 -19.10 0.70
CA ASN A 147 6.13 -19.04 2.13
C ASN A 147 7.12 -17.91 2.40
N TRP A 148 6.70 -16.91 3.16
CA TRP A 148 7.49 -15.74 3.48
C TRP A 148 8.37 -16.01 4.69
N ASP A 149 9.67 -15.84 4.53
CA ASP A 149 10.64 -15.87 5.61
C ASP A 149 11.15 -14.45 5.87
N ALA A 150 10.82 -13.87 7.02
CA ALA A 150 11.22 -12.51 7.36
C ALA A 150 12.75 -12.34 7.36
N THR A 151 13.50 -13.42 7.59
CA THR A 151 14.98 -13.38 7.63
C THR A 151 15.62 -13.15 6.26
N GLU A 152 14.88 -13.36 5.17
CA GLU A 152 15.35 -13.09 3.80
C GLU A 152 15.28 -11.59 3.43
N TYR A 153 14.57 -10.77 4.24
CA TYR A 153 14.28 -9.36 3.96
C TYR A 153 14.79 -8.41 5.05
N LEU A 154 15.76 -8.84 5.85
CA LEU A 154 16.29 -8.00 6.93
C LEU A 154 17.09 -6.82 6.37
N PRO A 155 16.94 -5.61 6.95
CA PRO A 155 17.80 -4.48 6.63
C PRO A 155 19.23 -4.74 7.10
N ALA A 156 20.21 -3.99 6.55
CA ALA A 156 21.63 -4.21 6.84
C ALA A 156 22.01 -4.04 8.32
N ASN A 157 21.27 -3.22 9.05
CA ASN A 157 21.53 -2.86 10.46
C ASN A 157 20.26 -3.08 11.29
N GLU A 158 19.80 -4.34 11.35
CA GLU A 158 18.59 -4.67 12.08
C GLU A 158 18.74 -4.47 13.59
N THR A 159 17.71 -3.96 14.23
CA THR A 159 17.53 -3.92 15.67
C THR A 159 16.21 -4.60 16.02
N TYR A 160 16.07 -5.09 17.22
CA TYR A 160 14.89 -5.82 17.66
C TYR A 160 14.19 -5.08 18.81
N LEU A 161 12.85 -5.08 18.81
CA LEU A 161 12.05 -4.43 19.85
C LEU A 161 12.40 -4.92 21.27
N ALA A 162 12.66 -6.21 21.40
CA ALA A 162 13.12 -6.85 22.64
C ALA A 162 14.47 -7.53 22.39
N THR A 163 15.10 -8.01 23.46
CA THR A 163 16.34 -8.80 23.35
C THR A 163 16.11 -9.99 22.41
N PHE A 164 16.98 -10.12 21.39
CA PHE A 164 16.92 -11.21 20.42
C PHE A 164 17.00 -12.58 21.12
N ASP A 165 16.14 -13.49 20.74
CA ASP A 165 16.07 -14.86 21.25
C ASP A 165 16.10 -15.84 20.08
N GLU A 166 17.16 -16.62 19.95
CA GLU A 166 17.31 -17.63 18.88
C GLU A 166 16.16 -18.67 18.86
N ALA A 167 15.43 -18.83 19.95
CA ALA A 167 14.31 -19.75 20.01
C ALA A 167 13.02 -19.19 19.38
N LYS A 168 12.95 -17.88 19.13
CA LYS A 168 11.79 -17.21 18.53
C LYS A 168 11.97 -17.00 17.04
N PRO A 169 10.91 -17.17 16.23
CA PRO A 169 10.96 -16.77 14.81
C PRO A 169 11.08 -15.25 14.69
N THR A 170 11.65 -14.80 13.57
CA THR A 170 11.75 -13.38 13.23
C THR A 170 10.47 -12.90 12.55
N ALA A 171 10.05 -11.70 12.89
CA ALA A 171 9.01 -10.93 12.19
C ALA A 171 9.58 -9.60 11.71
N LEU A 172 9.16 -9.16 10.53
CA LEU A 172 9.62 -7.92 9.90
C LEU A 172 8.45 -7.02 9.58
N GLU A 173 8.50 -5.77 10.04
CA GLU A 173 7.52 -4.74 9.72
C GLU A 173 8.11 -3.67 8.79
N VAL A 174 7.44 -3.35 7.69
CA VAL A 174 7.72 -2.17 6.86
C VAL A 174 6.88 -1.02 7.39
N ILE A 175 7.53 0.06 7.83
CA ILE A 175 6.88 1.19 8.48
C ILE A 175 7.21 2.53 7.82
N ASP A 176 6.26 3.45 7.86
CA ASP A 176 6.54 4.89 7.74
C ASP A 176 6.28 5.55 9.11
N PRO A 177 7.27 6.22 9.71
CA PRO A 177 7.08 6.86 11.01
C PRO A 177 5.95 7.89 11.04
N GLY A 178 5.59 8.47 9.88
CA GLY A 178 4.49 9.42 9.75
C GLY A 178 3.11 8.79 9.58
N CYS A 179 3.01 7.50 9.24
CA CYS A 179 1.75 6.84 8.93
C CYS A 179 0.95 6.45 10.18
N GLN A 180 -0.30 6.94 10.27
CA GLN A 180 -1.19 6.66 11.42
C GLN A 180 -1.52 5.16 11.58
N PHE A 181 -1.53 4.38 10.50
CA PHE A 181 -1.83 2.96 10.56
C PHE A 181 -0.63 2.15 11.05
N CYS A 182 0.63 2.62 10.82
CA CYS A 182 1.81 2.04 11.46
C CYS A 182 1.74 2.23 12.98
N ARG A 183 1.34 3.43 13.44
CA ARG A 183 1.09 3.68 14.86
C ARG A 183 0.03 2.75 15.44
N GLN A 184 -1.06 2.51 14.69
CA GLN A 184 -2.12 1.63 15.16
C GLN A 184 -1.69 0.17 15.18
N LEU A 185 -0.90 -0.29 14.18
CA LEU A 185 -0.35 -1.63 14.20
C LEU A 185 0.60 -1.82 15.38
N PHE A 186 1.46 -0.84 15.67
CA PHE A 186 2.34 -0.88 16.83
C PHE A 186 1.57 -1.07 18.14
N ALA A 187 0.47 -0.32 18.34
CA ALA A 187 -0.39 -0.50 19.50
C ALA A 187 -1.04 -1.90 19.57
N ASN A 188 -1.44 -2.45 18.41
CA ASN A 188 -1.97 -3.81 18.35
C ASN A 188 -0.89 -4.86 18.66
N ILE A 189 0.36 -4.63 18.24
CA ILE A 189 1.53 -5.48 18.55
C ILE A 189 1.77 -5.52 20.07
N GLU A 190 1.78 -4.36 20.73
CA GLU A 190 1.92 -4.26 22.19
C GLU A 190 0.75 -4.96 22.91
N GLU A 191 -0.50 -4.71 22.50
CA GLU A 191 -1.68 -5.34 23.10
C GLU A 191 -1.69 -6.87 22.91
N ALA A 192 -1.20 -7.36 21.77
CA ALA A 192 -1.07 -8.79 21.50
C ALA A 192 0.04 -9.45 22.32
N GLY A 193 1.04 -8.68 22.80
CA GLY A 193 2.27 -9.20 23.39
C GLY A 193 3.12 -9.94 22.36
N PHE A 194 3.13 -9.44 21.13
CA PHE A 194 3.72 -10.08 19.95
C PHE A 194 5.24 -10.33 20.12
N GLU A 195 5.93 -9.44 20.82
CA GLU A 195 7.35 -9.54 21.16
C GLU A 195 7.68 -10.76 22.05
N ASN A 196 6.66 -11.36 22.69
CA ASN A 196 6.87 -12.59 23.47
C ASN A 196 6.98 -13.84 22.59
N GLU A 197 6.44 -13.80 21.35
CA GLU A 197 6.39 -14.90 20.40
C GLU A 197 7.40 -14.74 19.27
N TYR A 198 7.75 -13.48 18.89
CA TYR A 198 8.58 -13.15 17.75
C TYR A 198 9.71 -12.19 18.10
N ASN A 199 10.85 -12.32 17.39
CA ASN A 199 11.88 -11.29 17.31
C ASN A 199 11.40 -10.26 16.27
N LEU A 200 10.80 -9.16 16.72
CA LEU A 200 10.27 -8.13 15.83
C LEU A 200 11.36 -7.12 15.45
N THR A 201 11.58 -6.95 14.16
CA THR A 201 12.41 -5.88 13.57
C THR A 201 11.61 -5.09 12.53
N TYR A 202 12.17 -3.98 12.03
CA TYR A 202 11.48 -3.13 11.06
C TYR A 202 12.40 -2.58 9.97
N VAL A 203 11.81 -2.26 8.83
CA VAL A 203 12.40 -1.47 7.74
C VAL A 203 11.71 -0.12 7.70
N PRO A 204 12.39 0.99 8.00
CA PRO A 204 11.79 2.31 7.85
C PRO A 204 11.75 2.69 6.37
N TYR A 205 10.55 3.03 5.90
CA TYR A 205 10.26 3.38 4.52
C TYR A 205 9.41 4.65 4.48
N PRO A 206 10.04 5.84 4.32
CA PRO A 206 9.31 7.09 4.20
C PRO A 206 8.61 7.17 2.85
N ILE A 207 7.26 7.21 2.86
CA ILE A 207 6.46 7.22 1.63
C ILE A 207 6.68 8.49 0.83
N GLU A 208 7.07 8.37 -0.43
CA GLU A 208 7.14 9.49 -1.36
C GLU A 208 5.72 9.96 -1.76
N GLY A 209 5.54 11.27 -1.93
CA GLY A 209 4.34 11.92 -2.42
C GLY A 209 4.60 12.65 -3.74
N GLU A 210 3.61 13.38 -4.25
CA GLU A 210 3.74 14.14 -5.50
C GLU A 210 4.80 15.25 -5.43
N ASP A 211 4.92 15.94 -4.28
CA ASP A 211 5.81 17.08 -4.06
C ASP A 211 6.83 16.82 -2.94
N GLY A 212 7.35 15.61 -2.81
CA GLY A 212 8.28 15.21 -1.74
C GLY A 212 7.75 14.00 -0.96
N TYR A 213 7.92 13.99 0.37
CA TYR A 213 7.41 12.91 1.20
C TYR A 213 5.96 13.17 1.62
N LYS A 214 5.15 12.10 1.66
CA LYS A 214 3.73 12.16 2.06
C LYS A 214 3.55 12.74 3.46
N PHE A 215 4.46 12.43 4.36
CA PHE A 215 4.54 13.00 5.69
C PHE A 215 5.81 13.86 5.80
N PRO A 216 5.70 15.16 6.05
CA PRO A 216 6.81 16.11 5.86
C PRO A 216 8.12 15.76 6.56
N ASN A 217 8.05 15.16 7.76
CA ASN A 217 9.23 14.81 8.55
C ASN A 217 9.53 13.31 8.61
N SER A 218 8.86 12.50 7.77
CA SER A 218 9.06 11.06 7.75
C SER A 218 10.50 10.69 7.37
N LEU A 219 11.07 11.36 6.35
CA LEU A 219 12.46 11.19 5.99
C LEU A 219 13.41 11.57 7.13
N LEU A 220 13.20 12.71 7.79
CA LEU A 220 14.02 13.15 8.90
C LEU A 220 14.04 12.11 10.03
N VAL A 221 12.86 11.60 10.41
CA VAL A 221 12.77 10.55 11.44
C VAL A 221 13.49 9.29 10.99
N THR A 222 13.29 8.85 9.74
CA THR A 222 14.00 7.69 9.17
C THR A 222 15.52 7.87 9.21
N GLN A 223 16.02 9.07 8.87
CA GLN A 223 17.45 9.37 8.96
C GLN A 223 18.00 9.23 10.39
N TYR A 224 17.25 9.68 11.39
CA TYR A 224 17.64 9.52 12.79
C TYR A 224 17.61 8.05 13.23
N LEU A 225 16.60 7.28 12.81
CA LEU A 225 16.51 5.85 13.12
C LEU A 225 17.70 5.07 12.55
N GLU A 226 18.06 5.32 11.28
CA GLU A 226 19.20 4.66 10.67
C GLU A 226 20.54 5.13 11.25
N ALA A 227 20.66 6.41 11.61
CA ALA A 227 21.84 6.91 12.29
C ALA A 227 22.06 6.27 13.68
N LEU A 228 21.00 6.04 14.42
CA LEU A 228 21.03 5.35 15.71
C LEU A 228 21.47 3.89 15.58
N ARG A 229 21.08 3.21 14.50
CA ARG A 229 21.50 1.84 14.18
C ARG A 229 22.96 1.74 13.76
N LEU A 230 23.48 2.77 13.07
CA LEU A 230 24.87 2.85 12.62
C LEU A 230 25.85 3.23 13.73
N SER A 231 25.36 3.93 14.77
CA SER A 231 26.22 4.44 15.84
C SER A 231 26.02 3.59 17.09
N PRO A 232 26.79 2.50 17.25
CA PRO A 232 26.76 1.76 18.51
C PRO A 232 27.19 2.72 19.62
N ALA A 233 26.49 2.69 20.75
CA ALA A 233 26.99 3.37 21.93
C ALA A 233 28.37 2.81 22.23
N ASP A 234 29.28 3.70 22.57
CA ASP A 234 30.61 3.36 23.01
C ASP A 234 30.53 2.69 24.40
N ASP A 235 30.18 1.43 24.44
CA ASP A 235 30.40 0.58 25.63
C ASP A 235 31.87 0.17 25.63
N GLY A 236 32.75 1.12 25.94
CA GLY A 236 34.14 1.05 26.45
C GLY A 236 34.96 -0.24 26.31
N ALA A 237 34.66 -1.15 25.40
CA ALA A 237 35.36 -2.40 25.13
C ALA A 237 35.56 -2.60 23.63
N GLY A 238 36.68 -2.04 23.12
CA GLY A 238 37.14 -2.34 21.79
C GLY A 238 37.37 -3.83 21.60
N THR A 239 36.67 -4.45 20.66
CA THR A 239 37.17 -5.61 19.91
C THR A 239 36.50 -5.69 18.55
N SER A 240 37.32 -5.57 17.52
CA SER A 240 37.11 -5.96 16.15
C SER A 240 36.76 -7.46 16.06
N GLY A 241 35.65 -7.80 15.44
CA GLY A 241 35.36 -9.20 15.03
C GLY A 241 33.86 -9.44 14.89
N ALA A 242 33.45 -9.90 13.77
CA ALA A 242 32.20 -10.46 13.22
C ALA A 242 31.13 -11.04 14.19
N ASP A 243 30.86 -10.39 15.30
CA ASP A 243 29.74 -10.67 16.21
C ASP A 243 29.19 -9.29 16.61
N THR A 244 28.29 -8.76 15.81
CA THR A 244 27.67 -7.45 16.05
C THR A 244 26.70 -7.60 17.21
N GLU A 245 27.11 -7.20 18.40
CA GLU A 245 26.16 -6.97 19.49
C GLU A 245 25.33 -5.72 19.21
N PRO A 246 24.05 -5.70 19.59
CA PRO A 246 23.07 -4.70 19.13
C PRO A 246 23.34 -3.31 19.69
N ALA A 247 22.92 -2.31 18.90
CA ALA A 247 22.89 -0.88 19.16
C ALA A 247 22.52 -0.48 20.60
N VAL A 248 22.96 0.73 20.98
CA VAL A 248 22.72 1.41 22.27
C VAL A 248 21.46 0.95 22.96
N ALA A 249 21.58 0.11 23.97
CA ALA A 249 20.50 -0.17 24.91
C ALA A 249 20.39 0.98 25.91
N GLY A 250 19.28 1.72 25.87
CA GLY A 250 18.93 2.60 26.98
C GLY A 250 18.76 1.82 28.27
N ASP A 251 18.56 2.52 29.38
CA ASP A 251 18.40 1.97 30.75
C ASP A 251 17.32 0.88 30.87
N THR A 252 16.49 0.67 29.81
CA THR A 252 15.41 -0.31 29.69
C THR A 252 15.78 -1.58 28.92
N GLY A 253 16.97 -1.66 28.32
CA GLY A 253 17.38 -2.78 27.45
C GLY A 253 16.77 -2.74 26.03
N THR A 254 15.94 -1.76 25.72
CA THR A 254 15.38 -1.53 24.37
C THR A 254 16.31 -0.61 23.59
N PRO A 255 16.66 -0.91 22.32
CA PRO A 255 17.49 -0.03 21.48
C PRO A 255 16.90 1.38 21.33
N VAL A 256 17.75 2.40 21.24
CA VAL A 256 17.28 3.80 21.22
C VAL A 256 16.42 4.12 20.00
N ASP A 257 16.68 3.53 18.84
CA ASP A 257 15.83 3.67 17.65
C ASP A 257 14.39 3.17 17.91
N TRP A 258 14.23 2.07 18.62
CA TRP A 258 12.93 1.59 19.07
C TRP A 258 12.28 2.50 20.11
N GLN A 259 13.05 3.07 21.04
CA GLN A 259 12.54 4.07 22.00
C GLN A 259 12.02 5.34 21.28
N VAL A 260 12.69 5.76 20.21
CA VAL A 260 12.20 6.86 19.35
C VAL A 260 10.88 6.48 18.68
N LEU A 261 10.78 5.28 18.08
CA LEU A 261 9.54 4.79 17.47
C LEU A 261 8.41 4.67 18.46
N GLU A 262 8.66 4.05 19.62
CA GLU A 262 7.68 3.94 20.69
C GLU A 262 7.17 5.32 21.11
N ARG A 263 8.09 6.28 21.33
CA ARG A 263 7.72 7.67 21.68
C ARG A 263 6.83 8.31 20.60
N ILE A 264 7.12 8.07 19.32
CA ILE A 264 6.33 8.60 18.19
C ILE A 264 4.94 7.97 18.15
N PHE A 265 4.86 6.66 18.34
CA PHE A 265 3.63 5.90 18.12
C PHE A 265 2.71 5.84 19.34
N THR A 266 3.26 5.80 20.56
CA THR A 266 2.46 5.67 21.79
C THR A 266 2.40 6.96 22.60
N GLY A 267 3.39 7.84 22.46
CA GLY A 267 3.50 9.05 23.26
C GLY A 267 2.55 10.17 22.84
N GLU A 268 2.19 10.99 23.81
CA GLU A 268 1.34 12.17 23.64
C GLU A 268 1.95 13.40 24.30
N THR A 269 1.62 14.58 23.78
CA THR A 269 1.93 15.84 24.42
C THR A 269 1.06 16.07 25.66
N ASP A 270 1.41 17.03 26.51
CA ASP A 270 0.62 17.43 27.68
C ASP A 270 -0.87 17.75 27.37
N ASN A 271 -1.15 18.10 26.11
CA ASN A 271 -2.51 18.39 25.63
C ASN A 271 -3.20 17.18 24.95
N GLY A 272 -2.63 16.00 25.04
CA GLY A 272 -3.18 14.77 24.45
C GLY A 272 -3.08 14.70 22.92
N VAL A 273 -2.15 15.44 22.32
CA VAL A 273 -1.86 15.34 20.88
C VAL A 273 -0.80 14.26 20.67
N PRO A 274 -1.05 13.22 19.87
CA PRO A 274 -0.05 12.20 19.56
C PRO A 274 1.23 12.82 19.00
N PHE A 275 2.40 12.35 19.47
CA PHE A 275 3.68 12.88 19.00
C PHE A 275 3.89 12.69 17.51
N GLN A 276 3.38 11.62 16.94
CA GLN A 276 3.37 11.42 15.48
C GLN A 276 2.67 12.58 14.74
N SER A 277 1.48 12.97 15.19
CA SER A 277 0.74 14.09 14.60
C SER A 277 1.47 15.41 14.80
N ARG A 278 2.12 15.58 15.96
CA ARG A 278 2.93 16.75 16.24
C ARG A 278 4.12 16.86 15.31
N ILE A 279 4.92 15.80 15.16
CA ILE A 279 6.10 15.79 14.26
C ILE A 279 5.68 16.10 12.83
N ASN A 280 4.61 15.48 12.33
CA ASN A 280 4.10 15.72 10.97
C ASN A 280 3.66 17.19 10.75
N GLY A 281 3.34 17.91 11.79
CA GLY A 281 2.93 19.32 11.74
C GLY A 281 4.03 20.35 11.99
N LEU A 282 5.24 19.92 12.34
CA LEU A 282 6.38 20.81 12.59
C LEU A 282 7.14 21.12 11.30
N ASP A 283 7.83 22.26 11.26
CA ASP A 283 8.92 22.46 10.32
C ASP A 283 10.12 21.57 10.68
N THR A 284 11.03 21.39 9.75
CA THR A 284 12.18 20.48 9.91
C THR A 284 13.08 20.86 11.08
N ASP A 285 13.30 22.17 11.32
CA ASP A 285 14.16 22.61 12.41
C ASP A 285 13.53 22.32 13.78
N ALA A 286 12.22 22.55 13.91
CA ALA A 286 11.49 22.24 15.14
C ALA A 286 11.36 20.73 15.37
N ALA A 287 11.19 19.93 14.31
CA ALA A 287 11.19 18.48 14.39
C ALA A 287 12.55 17.92 14.80
N THR A 288 13.64 18.47 14.24
CA THR A 288 15.02 18.15 14.62
C THR A 288 15.25 18.45 16.10
N ALA A 289 14.87 19.64 16.57
CA ALA A 289 15.05 20.01 17.98
C ALA A 289 14.23 19.10 18.94
N LEU A 290 13.07 18.63 18.50
CA LEU A 290 12.26 17.69 19.26
C LEU A 290 12.94 16.31 19.37
N LEU A 291 13.48 15.79 18.25
CA LEU A 291 14.23 14.52 18.22
C LEU A 291 15.50 14.62 19.07
N ASP A 292 16.31 15.68 18.91
CA ASP A 292 17.51 15.94 19.72
C ASP A 292 17.17 15.95 21.23
N GLY A 293 16.04 16.57 21.59
CA GLY A 293 15.54 16.59 22.97
C GLY A 293 15.21 15.19 23.51
N TRP A 294 14.56 14.36 22.71
CA TRP A 294 14.25 12.98 23.11
C TRP A 294 15.49 12.11 23.26
N LEU A 295 16.48 12.24 22.35
CA LEU A 295 17.74 11.52 22.50
C LEU A 295 18.44 11.86 23.82
N THR A 296 18.40 13.15 24.23
CA THR A 296 18.91 13.56 25.54
C THR A 296 18.10 12.97 26.69
N GLU A 297 16.78 12.90 26.59
CA GLU A 297 15.92 12.23 27.56
C GLU A 297 16.18 10.73 27.67
N PHE A 298 16.59 10.08 26.57
CA PHE A 298 16.98 8.67 26.53
C PHE A 298 18.40 8.41 27.05
N GLY A 299 19.13 9.46 27.44
CA GLY A 299 20.40 9.36 28.13
C GLY A 299 21.62 9.67 27.28
N LEU A 300 21.46 10.04 25.99
CA LEU A 300 22.57 10.46 25.16
C LEU A 300 23.08 11.84 25.60
N ASP A 301 24.38 12.00 25.64
CA ASP A 301 25.00 13.31 25.92
C ASP A 301 24.97 14.23 24.67
N ALA A 302 25.38 15.49 24.85
CA ALA A 302 25.31 16.48 23.79
C ALA A 302 26.25 16.18 22.59
N ASP A 303 27.39 15.52 22.83
CA ASP A 303 28.33 15.14 21.78
C ASP A 303 27.81 13.91 20.99
N GLU A 304 27.17 12.96 21.69
CA GLU A 304 26.48 11.82 21.07
C GLU A 304 25.31 12.28 20.20
N VAL A 305 24.44 13.17 20.71
CA VAL A 305 23.34 13.74 19.93
C VAL A 305 23.86 14.48 18.70
N ALA A 306 24.94 15.24 18.82
CA ALA A 306 25.57 15.92 17.68
C ALA A 306 26.14 14.93 16.66
N THR A 307 26.69 13.82 17.14
CA THR A 307 27.19 12.72 16.29
C THR A 307 26.05 12.06 15.52
N ILE A 308 24.95 11.65 16.19
CA ILE A 308 23.77 11.07 15.56
C ILE A 308 23.23 12.00 14.48
N LYS A 309 23.09 13.29 14.79
CA LYS A 309 22.63 14.29 13.83
C LYS A 309 23.55 14.41 12.60
N SER A 310 24.85 14.34 12.79
CA SER A 310 25.83 14.36 11.69
C SER A 310 25.73 13.10 10.83
N VAL A 311 25.60 11.92 11.45
CA VAL A 311 25.44 10.64 10.77
C VAL A 311 24.11 10.60 10.03
N ALA A 312 23.01 11.09 10.62
CA ALA A 312 21.69 11.18 9.99
C ALA A 312 21.70 11.96 8.66
N ALA A 313 22.60 12.94 8.54
CA ALA A 313 22.77 13.74 7.33
C ALA A 313 23.85 13.19 6.37
N SER A 314 24.41 12.02 6.62
CA SER A 314 25.49 11.44 5.81
C SER A 314 24.98 10.75 4.55
N ASP A 315 25.89 10.60 3.55
CA ASP A 315 25.60 9.83 2.35
C ASP A 315 25.37 8.33 2.68
N GLU A 316 26.00 7.80 3.73
CA GLU A 316 25.83 6.42 4.18
C GLU A 316 24.38 6.13 4.61
N VAL A 317 23.77 7.01 5.40
CA VAL A 317 22.36 6.91 5.77
C VAL A 317 21.46 7.06 4.55
N ALA A 318 21.79 7.96 3.62
CA ALA A 318 21.05 8.11 2.38
C ALA A 318 21.08 6.83 1.51
N ASP A 319 22.24 6.18 1.43
CA ASP A 319 22.41 4.91 0.72
C ASP A 319 21.60 3.77 1.38
N ILE A 320 21.58 3.70 2.71
CA ILE A 320 20.75 2.73 3.46
C ILE A 320 19.26 2.95 3.18
N ILE A 321 18.79 4.19 3.22
CA ILE A 321 17.38 4.51 2.91
C ILE A 321 17.04 4.12 1.46
N ALA A 322 17.96 4.33 0.52
CA ALA A 322 17.77 3.91 -0.86
C ALA A 322 17.70 2.38 -0.97
N ALA A 323 18.55 1.65 -0.26
CA ALA A 323 18.53 0.18 -0.21
C ALA A 323 17.23 -0.34 0.44
N ASN A 324 16.76 0.29 1.51
CA ASN A 324 15.46 -0.03 2.12
C ASN A 324 14.31 0.19 1.13
N LYS A 325 14.40 1.23 0.29
CA LYS A 325 13.40 1.48 -0.76
C LYS A 325 13.40 0.35 -1.80
N GLU A 326 14.57 -0.04 -2.31
CA GLU A 326 14.68 -1.17 -3.24
C GLU A 326 14.15 -2.47 -2.62
N LEU A 327 14.50 -2.76 -1.38
CA LEU A 327 13.98 -3.93 -0.64
C LEU A 327 12.45 -3.93 -0.58
N VAL A 328 11.84 -2.80 -0.26
CA VAL A 328 10.37 -2.69 -0.10
C VAL A 328 9.66 -2.75 -1.45
N GLU A 329 10.16 -2.05 -2.47
CA GLU A 329 9.50 -1.92 -3.77
C GLU A 329 9.77 -3.12 -4.68
N ASP A 330 11.02 -3.63 -4.72
CA ASP A 330 11.48 -4.62 -5.70
C ASP A 330 11.53 -6.05 -5.18
N GLU A 331 11.65 -6.26 -3.85
CA GLU A 331 11.72 -7.60 -3.27
C GLU A 331 10.45 -7.95 -2.50
N ILE A 332 10.00 -7.08 -1.58
CA ILE A 332 8.75 -7.29 -0.83
C ILE A 332 7.54 -7.00 -1.73
N HIS A 333 7.66 -6.08 -2.69
CA HIS A 333 6.59 -5.68 -3.61
C HIS A 333 5.31 -5.22 -2.91
N THR A 334 5.43 -4.51 -1.79
CA THR A 334 4.25 -3.93 -1.15
C THR A 334 3.89 -2.56 -1.74
N VAL A 335 2.61 -2.25 -1.78
CA VAL A 335 2.07 -0.96 -2.26
C VAL A 335 1.50 -0.12 -1.12
N LYS A 336 1.74 -0.54 0.13
CA LYS A 336 1.20 0.14 1.31
C LYS A 336 1.97 -0.20 2.58
N VAL A 337 1.91 0.70 3.55
CA VAL A 337 2.40 0.49 4.91
C VAL A 337 1.26 0.71 5.92
N PRO A 338 1.27 0.03 7.07
CA PRO A 338 2.24 -1.01 7.44
C PRO A 338 2.14 -2.26 6.56
N THR A 339 3.23 -2.99 6.45
CA THR A 339 3.24 -4.37 5.93
C THR A 339 4.06 -5.19 6.90
N ILE A 340 3.53 -6.31 7.39
CA ILE A 340 4.24 -7.17 8.33
C ILE A 340 4.37 -8.59 7.78
N ILE A 341 5.56 -9.18 7.93
CA ILE A 341 5.90 -10.55 7.53
C ILE A 341 6.13 -11.38 8.79
N PHE A 342 5.27 -12.35 9.02
CA PHE A 342 5.39 -13.33 10.11
C PHE A 342 4.58 -14.58 9.79
N ASP A 343 4.81 -15.67 10.50
CA ASP A 343 4.12 -16.96 10.34
C ASP A 343 4.03 -17.43 8.86
N GLY A 344 5.14 -17.24 8.12
CA GLY A 344 5.22 -17.65 6.71
C GLY A 344 4.36 -16.82 5.75
N ARG A 345 3.86 -15.65 6.16
CA ARG A 345 2.92 -14.82 5.40
C ARG A 345 3.32 -13.36 5.40
N ARG A 346 2.94 -12.66 4.31
CA ARG A 346 2.96 -11.22 4.23
C ARG A 346 1.55 -10.67 4.43
N HIS A 347 1.40 -9.79 5.39
CA HIS A 347 0.16 -9.10 5.72
C HIS A 347 0.28 -7.63 5.31
N ASP A 348 -0.52 -7.22 4.33
CA ASP A 348 -0.49 -5.86 3.77
C ASP A 348 -1.58 -5.01 4.44
N GLY A 349 -1.18 -3.99 5.19
CA GLY A 349 -2.02 -3.08 5.96
C GLY A 349 -2.19 -3.51 7.42
N LEU A 350 -3.10 -2.81 8.09
CA LEU A 350 -3.36 -3.00 9.52
C LEU A 350 -3.81 -4.43 9.83
N VAL A 351 -3.13 -5.08 10.76
CA VAL A 351 -3.51 -6.36 11.35
C VAL A 351 -4.09 -6.10 12.73
N ASP A 352 -5.22 -6.70 13.05
CA ASP A 352 -5.84 -6.59 14.37
C ASP A 352 -5.14 -7.49 15.41
N VAL A 353 -5.44 -7.27 16.68
CA VAL A 353 -4.83 -8.00 17.80
C VAL A 353 -5.05 -9.52 17.71
N ASP A 354 -6.22 -9.95 17.19
CA ASP A 354 -6.51 -11.38 17.07
C ASP A 354 -5.73 -12.02 15.90
N GLY A 355 -5.43 -11.23 14.84
CA GLY A 355 -4.62 -11.65 13.72
C GLY A 355 -3.12 -11.72 14.00
N LEU A 356 -2.66 -11.11 15.11
CA LEU A 356 -1.27 -11.13 15.59
C LEU A 356 -0.99 -12.27 16.59
N LYS A 357 -2.03 -12.93 17.11
CA LYS A 357 -1.96 -14.09 18.02
C LYS A 357 -2.00 -15.40 17.24
#